data_1a1690e44e182cfc74acdcedbb1bc2b3
#
_entry.id   1a1690e44e182cfc74acdcedbb1bc2b3
#
_cell.length_a   1.000
_cell.length_b   1.000
_cell.length_c   1.000
_cell.angle_alpha   90.00
_cell.angle_beta   90.00
_cell.angle_gamma   90.00
#
_symmetry.space_group_name_H-M   'P 1'
#
loop_
_entity.id
_entity.type
_entity.pdbx_description
1 polymer ?
#
loop_
_entity_poly.entity_id
_entity_poly.type
_entity_poly.pdbx_seq_one_letter_code
_entity_poly.pdbx_strand_id
1 'polypeptide(L)'
;MKWAVTITVLAFIHAIFPGYAEGQKIPGQAVEIEADNGIEWNRDQRMYVARGNARAARGGAEIFADELTAYYRGNDAEDKGSGKNNKEGQTIFRVDADGHVRVRSKNNQAYGDQAVYHVEQAVFVLVGKTLRLETARARITAQDSLEYWEDRQLAVARGGAIATSENRRLRADILTAHIDNQGRQEIKQIDAFGNVVISTRNIIARGDEGVYNPKTSIATLCGGVKITRGDNQLNGDCAEVNFRSGKSRLIGGRSR
;
A
#
# COMPACT_ATOMS: atom_id res chain seq x y z
N MET A 1 11.56 29.20 12.31
CA MET A 1 10.27 29.40 13.01
C MET A 1 9.28 28.52 12.25
N LYS A 2 8.87 27.39 12.83
CA LYS A 2 7.93 26.46 12.16
C LYS A 2 6.53 27.04 12.25
N TRP A 3 5.86 27.19 11.12
CA TRP A 3 4.47 27.62 11.09
C TRP A 3 3.60 26.36 11.15
N ALA A 4 2.93 26.14 12.27
CA ALA A 4 1.92 25.09 12.41
C ALA A 4 0.54 25.70 12.14
N VAL A 5 -0.16 25.22 11.14
CA VAL A 5 -1.54 25.59 10.88
C VAL A 5 -2.41 24.36 11.07
N THR A 6 -3.23 24.34 12.10
CA THR A 6 -4.20 23.28 12.34
C THR A 6 -5.41 23.52 11.43
N ILE A 7 -5.49 22.81 10.32
CA ILE A 7 -6.66 22.80 9.44
C ILE A 7 -7.53 21.63 9.86
N THR A 8 -8.70 21.91 10.45
CA THR A 8 -9.69 20.88 10.74
C THR A 8 -10.34 20.44 9.43
N VAL A 9 -9.71 19.50 8.72
CA VAL A 9 -10.28 18.85 7.55
C VAL A 9 -10.83 17.50 8.00
N LEU A 10 -12.16 17.44 8.14
CA LEU A 10 -12.87 16.18 8.43
C LEU A 10 -12.71 15.22 7.27
N ALA A 11 -12.31 14.01 7.60
CA ALA A 11 -12.11 12.84 6.75
C ALA A 11 -10.87 12.89 5.87
N PHE A 12 -9.77 12.21 6.30
CA PHE A 12 -8.85 11.59 5.34
C PHE A 12 -7.65 10.96 6.02
N ILE A 13 -7.28 9.81 5.56
CA ILE A 13 -6.18 8.90 5.89
C ILE A 13 -6.58 7.87 6.96
N HIS A 14 -7.67 7.13 6.74
CA HIS A 14 -7.83 5.79 7.35
C HIS A 14 -6.99 4.73 6.61
N ALA A 15 -6.44 5.11 5.51
CA ALA A 15 -6.03 4.30 4.41
C ALA A 15 -4.67 3.66 4.49
N ILE A 16 -3.71 4.29 5.06
CA ILE A 16 -2.36 3.75 4.86
C ILE A 16 -2.05 2.63 5.84
N PHE A 17 -2.78 2.56 6.97
CA PHE A 17 -2.54 1.52 7.98
C PHE A 17 -3.76 1.31 8.88
N PRO A 18 -4.51 0.22 8.69
CA PRO A 18 -5.63 -0.09 9.52
C PRO A 18 -5.18 -0.63 10.89
N GLY A 19 -5.80 -0.16 11.93
CA GLY A 19 -5.52 -0.60 13.30
C GLY A 19 -6.58 -0.18 14.31
N TYR A 20 -7.87 -0.19 13.91
CA TYR A 20 -8.95 -0.08 14.90
C TYR A 20 -10.07 -1.05 14.56
N ALA A 21 -10.55 -1.76 15.60
CA ALA A 21 -11.68 -2.66 15.56
C ALA A 21 -12.92 -1.95 15.02
N GLU A 22 -13.70 -2.69 14.24
CA GLU A 22 -15.05 -2.35 13.81
C GLU A 22 -15.89 -1.84 15.00
N GLY A 23 -16.43 -0.62 14.89
CA GLY A 23 -17.44 -0.15 15.84
C GLY A 23 -17.35 1.29 16.30
N GLN A 24 -16.28 2.02 16.07
CA GLN A 24 -16.26 3.45 16.36
C GLN A 24 -15.66 4.22 15.18
N LYS A 25 -16.53 4.81 14.35
CA LYS A 25 -16.20 6.06 13.66
C LYS A 25 -15.81 7.03 14.77
N ILE A 26 -14.52 7.19 15.04
CA ILE A 26 -14.05 8.25 15.90
C ILE A 26 -14.17 9.53 15.07
N PRO A 27 -15.18 10.38 15.31
CA PRO A 27 -15.28 11.67 14.63
C PRO A 27 -14.11 12.52 15.11
N GLY A 28 -13.26 12.97 14.21
CA GLY A 28 -12.49 14.16 14.50
C GLY A 28 -11.05 14.05 14.92
N GLN A 29 -10.26 13.07 14.46
CA GLN A 29 -8.83 13.36 14.46
C GLN A 29 -8.52 14.30 13.29
N ALA A 30 -8.22 15.57 13.62
CA ALA A 30 -7.79 16.55 12.65
C ALA A 30 -6.51 16.08 11.92
N VAL A 31 -6.43 16.32 10.61
CA VAL A 31 -5.18 16.18 9.89
C VAL A 31 -4.28 17.34 10.28
N GLU A 32 -3.12 17.04 10.82
CA GLU A 32 -2.07 18.02 11.09
C GLU A 32 -1.20 18.15 9.84
N ILE A 33 -1.03 19.37 9.33
CA ILE A 33 -0.17 19.65 8.19
C ILE A 33 0.88 20.66 8.62
N GLU A 34 2.15 20.35 8.34
CA GLU A 34 3.31 21.20 8.56
C GLU A 34 4.10 21.35 7.27
N ALA A 35 4.71 22.50 7.05
CA ALA A 35 5.63 22.75 5.95
C ALA A 35 6.59 23.89 6.28
N ASP A 36 7.84 23.80 5.81
CA ASP A 36 8.87 24.81 6.11
C ASP A 36 8.61 26.11 5.35
N ASN A 37 8.12 26.05 4.11
CA ASN A 37 7.86 27.22 3.25
C ASN A 37 6.41 27.69 3.30
N GLY A 38 5.61 27.16 4.24
CA GLY A 38 4.23 27.54 4.46
C GLY A 38 3.20 26.75 3.66
N ILE A 39 1.94 27.12 3.86
CA ILE A 39 0.78 26.49 3.22
C ILE A 39 0.06 27.60 2.45
N GLU A 40 -0.08 27.39 1.14
CA GLU A 40 -0.80 28.27 0.23
C GLU A 40 -2.22 27.72 -0.01
N TRP A 41 -3.22 28.59 0.00
CA TRP A 41 -4.58 28.29 -0.41
C TRP A 41 -4.88 28.93 -1.75
N ASN A 42 -5.01 28.13 -2.80
CA ASN A 42 -5.40 28.58 -4.14
C ASN A 42 -6.89 28.31 -4.36
N ARG A 43 -7.70 29.39 -4.31
CA ARG A 43 -9.16 29.31 -4.47
C ARG A 43 -9.56 28.98 -5.91
N ASP A 44 -8.87 29.56 -6.88
CA ASP A 44 -9.20 29.40 -8.30
C ASP A 44 -8.97 27.96 -8.76
N GLN A 45 -7.90 27.33 -8.26
CA GLN A 45 -7.57 25.94 -8.54
C GLN A 45 -8.16 24.96 -7.51
N ARG A 46 -8.85 25.46 -6.49
CA ARG A 46 -9.47 24.66 -5.42
C ARG A 46 -8.49 23.68 -4.79
N MET A 47 -7.35 24.17 -4.35
CA MET A 47 -6.33 23.35 -3.72
C MET A 47 -5.61 24.07 -2.58
N TYR A 48 -5.06 23.26 -1.67
CA TYR A 48 -4.09 23.65 -0.67
C TYR A 48 -2.74 23.06 -1.05
N VAL A 49 -1.67 23.84 -0.98
CA VAL A 49 -0.32 23.40 -1.30
C VAL A 49 0.59 23.71 -0.13
N ALA A 50 1.20 22.66 0.42
CA ALA A 50 2.21 22.75 1.48
C ALA A 50 3.59 22.44 0.88
N ARG A 51 4.56 23.37 0.99
CA ARG A 51 5.87 23.25 0.36
C ARG A 51 7.01 23.25 1.38
N GLY A 52 8.05 22.49 1.04
CA GLY A 52 9.29 22.40 1.83
C GLY A 52 9.13 21.45 3.00
N ASN A 53 9.69 20.23 2.89
CA ASN A 53 9.60 19.19 3.92
C ASN A 53 8.18 19.05 4.47
N ALA A 54 7.20 19.02 3.54
CA ALA A 54 5.81 18.97 3.91
C ALA A 54 5.50 17.64 4.62
N ARG A 55 4.74 17.74 5.71
CA ARG A 55 4.28 16.60 6.50
C ARG A 55 2.78 16.69 6.68
N ALA A 56 2.09 15.58 6.48
CA ALA A 56 0.71 15.41 6.93
C ALA A 56 0.63 14.21 7.88
N ALA A 57 -0.10 14.36 8.99
CA ALA A 57 -0.22 13.33 10.01
C ALA A 57 -1.67 13.14 10.43
N ARG A 58 -2.06 11.88 10.66
CA ARG A 58 -3.36 11.50 11.21
C ARG A 58 -3.33 10.07 11.77
N GLY A 59 -3.89 9.87 12.97
CA GLY A 59 -4.10 8.51 13.50
C GLY A 59 -2.85 7.64 13.63
N GLY A 60 -1.67 8.25 13.77
CA GLY A 60 -0.39 7.53 13.84
C GLY A 60 0.20 7.15 12.49
N ALA A 61 -0.40 7.59 11.39
CA ALA A 61 0.19 7.56 10.05
C ALA A 61 0.69 8.95 9.66
N GLU A 62 1.80 9.00 8.94
CA GLU A 62 2.44 10.23 8.47
C GLU A 62 2.91 10.06 7.04
N ILE A 63 2.74 11.10 6.24
CA ILE A 63 3.34 11.23 4.92
C ILE A 63 4.27 12.44 4.92
N PHE A 64 5.43 12.29 4.33
CA PHE A 64 6.43 13.32 4.12
C PHE A 64 6.71 13.42 2.63
N ALA A 65 6.85 14.66 2.13
CA ALA A 65 7.20 14.95 0.75
C ALA A 65 7.85 16.33 0.64
N ASP A 66 8.42 16.67 -0.51
CA ASP A 66 8.88 18.03 -0.76
C ASP A 66 7.68 18.98 -0.91
N GLU A 67 6.58 18.48 -1.51
CA GLU A 67 5.32 19.19 -1.66
C GLU A 67 4.12 18.24 -1.41
N LEU A 68 3.09 18.76 -0.74
CA LEU A 68 1.78 18.11 -0.58
C LEU A 68 0.70 19.01 -1.15
N THR A 69 -0.11 18.48 -2.06
CA THR A 69 -1.24 19.21 -2.66
C THR A 69 -2.55 18.49 -2.37
N ALA A 70 -3.49 19.17 -1.71
CA ALA A 70 -4.83 18.65 -1.42
C ALA A 70 -5.88 19.38 -2.27
N TYR A 71 -6.57 18.63 -3.12
CA TYR A 71 -7.64 19.15 -3.98
C TYR A 71 -9.00 18.98 -3.32
N TYR A 72 -9.82 20.03 -3.35
CA TYR A 72 -11.14 20.01 -2.75
C TYR A 72 -12.25 20.42 -3.73
N ARG A 73 -13.47 19.94 -3.45
CA ARG A 73 -14.71 20.42 -4.11
C ARG A 73 -15.41 21.36 -3.14
N GLY A 74 -15.85 22.53 -3.65
CA GLY A 74 -16.72 23.43 -2.91
C GLY A 74 -18.19 23.13 -3.20
N ASN A 75 -19.09 23.42 -2.27
CA ASN A 75 -20.51 23.51 -2.58
C ASN A 75 -20.74 24.84 -3.31
N ASP A 76 -20.93 24.79 -4.63
CA ASP A 76 -21.18 25.99 -5.47
C ASP A 76 -22.48 26.75 -5.08
N ALA A 77 -23.26 26.25 -4.12
CA ALA A 77 -24.54 26.82 -3.72
C ALA A 77 -24.45 27.96 -2.68
N GLU A 78 -23.31 28.18 -2.01
CA GLU A 78 -23.23 29.14 -0.89
C GLU A 78 -22.31 30.36 -1.11
N ASP A 79 -21.69 30.51 -2.28
CA ASP A 79 -20.75 31.62 -2.53
C ASP A 79 -21.46 32.95 -2.90
N LYS A 80 -22.80 33.00 -2.89
CA LYS A 80 -23.57 34.21 -3.19
C LYS A 80 -24.28 34.77 -1.95
N GLY A 81 -23.53 35.28 -0.99
CA GLY A 81 -24.14 36.28 -0.10
C GLY A 81 -24.09 36.13 1.41
N SER A 82 -23.19 35.36 2.01
CA SER A 82 -23.05 35.38 3.46
C SER A 82 -21.59 35.53 3.87
N GLY A 83 -21.23 36.64 4.49
CA GLY A 83 -19.90 36.96 4.99
C GLY A 83 -19.46 36.11 6.21
N LYS A 84 -19.87 34.86 6.28
CA LYS A 84 -19.39 33.89 7.28
C LYS A 84 -18.44 32.92 6.58
N ASN A 85 -17.22 32.88 7.10
CA ASN A 85 -16.18 31.91 6.74
C ASN A 85 -16.64 30.48 7.12
N ASN A 86 -17.64 29.94 6.45
CA ASN A 86 -18.08 28.56 6.65
C ASN A 86 -17.13 27.63 5.89
N LYS A 87 -16.11 27.11 6.60
CA LYS A 87 -15.26 25.99 6.16
C LYS A 87 -16.01 24.65 6.08
N GLU A 88 -17.31 24.63 6.35
CA GLU A 88 -18.13 23.42 6.48
C GLU A 88 -18.57 22.77 5.15
N GLY A 89 -18.18 23.31 4.00
CA GLY A 89 -18.60 22.79 2.68
C GLY A 89 -17.48 22.25 1.79
N GLN A 90 -16.23 22.28 2.22
CA GLN A 90 -15.10 21.83 1.37
C GLN A 90 -14.77 20.36 1.63
N THR A 91 -14.88 19.52 0.58
CA THR A 91 -14.55 18.10 0.66
C THR A 91 -13.30 17.81 -0.17
N ILE A 92 -12.23 17.34 0.48
CA ILE A 92 -11.03 16.89 -0.23
C ILE A 92 -11.34 15.57 -0.93
N PHE A 93 -11.02 15.47 -2.22
CA PHE A 93 -11.23 14.28 -3.02
C PHE A 93 -9.93 13.62 -3.51
N ARG A 94 -8.80 14.37 -3.49
CA ARG A 94 -7.49 13.87 -3.91
C ARG A 94 -6.39 14.58 -3.13
N VAL A 95 -5.35 13.82 -2.80
CA VAL A 95 -4.10 14.34 -2.21
C VAL A 95 -2.94 13.80 -3.02
N ASP A 96 -2.06 14.70 -3.46
CA ASP A 96 -0.83 14.38 -4.17
C ASP A 96 0.36 14.71 -3.26
N ALA A 97 1.38 13.86 -3.32
CA ALA A 97 2.66 14.08 -2.68
C ALA A 97 3.75 13.98 -3.75
N ASP A 98 4.63 14.95 -3.81
CA ASP A 98 5.70 15.04 -4.80
C ASP A 98 7.06 15.25 -4.13
N GLY A 99 8.06 14.52 -4.61
CA GLY A 99 9.43 14.61 -4.18
C GLY A 99 9.71 13.88 -2.85
N HIS A 100 10.65 12.93 -2.88
CA HIS A 100 11.18 12.20 -1.70
C HIS A 100 10.10 11.65 -0.77
N VAL A 101 9.03 11.09 -1.36
CA VAL A 101 7.88 10.62 -0.60
C VAL A 101 8.26 9.51 0.36
N ARG A 102 7.91 9.71 1.63
CA ARG A 102 8.05 8.72 2.68
C ARG A 102 6.76 8.63 3.48
N VAL A 103 6.21 7.44 3.55
CA VAL A 103 5.04 7.12 4.36
C VAL A 103 5.48 6.32 5.57
N ARG A 104 5.03 6.68 6.76
CA ARG A 104 5.37 6.01 8.01
C ARG A 104 4.11 5.70 8.80
N SER A 105 4.00 4.48 9.32
CA SER A 105 2.98 4.12 10.30
C SER A 105 3.46 2.98 11.17
N LYS A 106 3.38 3.14 12.49
CA LYS A 106 3.84 2.15 13.46
C LYS A 106 5.21 1.55 13.05
N ASN A 107 5.20 0.32 12.56
CA ASN A 107 6.40 -0.45 12.21
C ASN A 107 6.63 -0.56 10.69
N ASN A 108 5.88 0.18 9.88
CA ASN A 108 5.97 0.14 8.43
C ASN A 108 6.46 1.47 7.88
N GLN A 109 7.31 1.43 6.85
CA GLN A 109 7.76 2.59 6.11
C GLN A 109 7.76 2.29 4.62
N ALA A 110 7.20 3.19 3.81
CA ALA A 110 7.24 3.11 2.37
C ALA A 110 7.96 4.33 1.79
N TYR A 111 8.65 4.13 0.67
CA TYR A 111 9.46 5.15 0.01
C TYR A 111 9.20 5.12 -1.49
N GLY A 112 9.10 6.31 -2.08
CA GLY A 112 8.91 6.53 -3.50
C GLY A 112 9.20 7.98 -3.86
N ASP A 113 8.94 8.35 -5.12
CA ASP A 113 9.17 9.71 -5.59
C ASP A 113 7.89 10.53 -5.61
N GLN A 114 6.74 9.89 -5.87
CA GLN A 114 5.42 10.52 -5.90
C GLN A 114 4.36 9.60 -5.29
N ALA A 115 3.31 10.19 -4.72
CA ALA A 115 2.15 9.44 -4.28
C ALA A 115 0.86 10.18 -4.59
N VAL A 116 -0.21 9.42 -4.83
CA VAL A 116 -1.56 9.93 -5.02
C VAL A 116 -2.52 9.15 -4.14
N TYR A 117 -3.37 9.87 -3.43
CA TYR A 117 -4.48 9.29 -2.69
C TYR A 117 -5.81 9.78 -3.27
N HIS A 118 -6.57 8.85 -3.82
CA HIS A 118 -7.94 9.08 -4.29
C HIS A 118 -8.94 8.72 -3.20
N VAL A 119 -9.56 9.71 -2.64
CA VAL A 119 -10.42 9.58 -1.48
C VAL A 119 -11.67 8.76 -1.74
N GLU A 120 -12.39 9.08 -2.80
CA GLU A 120 -13.65 8.40 -3.16
C GLU A 120 -13.45 6.94 -3.56
N GLN A 121 -12.27 6.63 -4.10
CA GLN A 121 -11.90 5.28 -4.49
C GLN A 121 -11.20 4.53 -3.35
N ALA A 122 -10.90 5.23 -2.27
CA ALA A 122 -10.13 4.73 -1.13
C ALA A 122 -8.86 3.97 -1.57
N VAL A 123 -8.09 4.60 -2.50
CA VAL A 123 -6.87 4.02 -3.04
C VAL A 123 -5.69 4.96 -2.90
N PHE A 124 -4.61 4.42 -2.35
CA PHE A 124 -3.30 5.05 -2.29
C PHE A 124 -2.36 4.39 -3.29
N VAL A 125 -1.66 5.18 -4.07
CA VAL A 125 -0.68 4.72 -5.07
C VAL A 125 0.62 5.47 -4.86
N LEU A 126 1.72 4.72 -4.70
CA LEU A 126 3.09 5.22 -4.58
C LEU A 126 3.87 4.77 -5.81
N VAL A 127 4.53 5.72 -6.47
CA VAL A 127 5.36 5.47 -7.66
C VAL A 127 6.76 6.08 -7.47
N GLY A 128 7.73 5.60 -8.24
CA GLY A 128 9.09 6.11 -8.16
C GLY A 128 10.14 5.13 -8.65
N LYS A 129 11.37 5.61 -8.78
CA LYS A 129 12.50 4.80 -9.28
C LYS A 129 12.96 3.73 -8.29
N THR A 130 12.77 3.97 -6.99
CA THR A 130 13.24 3.08 -5.91
C THR A 130 12.12 2.78 -4.93
N LEU A 131 11.04 2.16 -5.44
CA LEU A 131 9.90 1.79 -4.63
C LEU A 131 10.25 0.73 -3.59
N ARG A 132 9.96 1.02 -2.33
CA ARG A 132 10.28 0.14 -1.23
C ARG A 132 9.25 0.27 -0.11
N LEU A 133 8.77 -0.87 0.37
CA LEU A 133 8.00 -0.98 1.61
C LEU A 133 8.79 -1.84 2.59
N GLU A 134 9.06 -1.32 3.76
CA GLU A 134 9.71 -2.01 4.87
C GLU A 134 8.69 -2.24 5.98
N THR A 135 8.60 -3.48 6.42
CA THR A 135 7.76 -3.92 7.54
C THR A 135 8.62 -4.60 8.58
N ALA A 136 8.07 -4.90 9.76
CA ALA A 136 8.79 -5.64 10.79
C ALA A 136 9.29 -7.04 10.33
N ARG A 137 8.71 -7.62 9.27
CA ARG A 137 8.99 -9.01 8.85
C ARG A 137 9.47 -9.15 7.42
N ALA A 138 9.33 -8.14 6.59
CA ALA A 138 9.62 -8.23 5.16
C ALA A 138 9.99 -6.87 4.57
N ARG A 139 10.76 -6.93 3.49
CA ARG A 139 10.99 -5.81 2.56
C ARG A 139 10.36 -6.17 1.23
N ILE A 140 9.56 -5.25 0.69
CA ILE A 140 8.93 -5.35 -0.61
C ILE A 140 9.51 -4.27 -1.51
N THR A 141 9.85 -4.62 -2.76
CA THR A 141 10.28 -3.69 -3.80
C THR A 141 9.47 -3.95 -5.07
N ALA A 142 9.28 -2.90 -5.87
CA ALA A 142 8.58 -2.94 -7.15
C ALA A 142 9.17 -1.89 -8.08
N GLN A 143 8.89 -1.96 -9.39
CA GLN A 143 9.38 -0.99 -10.37
C GLN A 143 8.30 0.03 -10.79
N ASP A 144 7.02 -0.40 -10.82
CA ASP A 144 5.94 0.43 -11.34
C ASP A 144 5.15 1.13 -10.23
N SER A 145 4.59 0.35 -9.27
CA SER A 145 3.79 0.92 -8.18
C SER A 145 3.76 0.04 -6.92
N LEU A 146 3.51 0.71 -5.78
CA LEU A 146 3.00 0.12 -4.55
C LEU A 146 1.64 0.74 -4.28
N GLU A 147 0.59 -0.08 -4.19
CA GLU A 147 -0.79 0.36 -4.07
C GLU A 147 -1.41 -0.19 -2.79
N TYR A 148 -2.34 0.57 -2.21
CA TYR A 148 -3.20 0.09 -1.14
C TYR A 148 -4.65 0.47 -1.42
N TRP A 149 -5.52 -0.56 -1.51
CA TRP A 149 -6.95 -0.48 -1.76
C TRP A 149 -7.69 -0.74 -0.46
N GLU A 150 -8.12 0.32 0.22
CA GLU A 150 -8.70 0.24 1.56
C GLU A 150 -9.95 -0.61 1.63
N ASP A 151 -10.95 -0.28 0.81
CA ASP A 151 -12.24 -0.96 0.82
C ASP A 151 -12.12 -2.46 0.50
N ARG A 152 -11.09 -2.82 -0.26
CA ARG A 152 -10.80 -4.20 -0.66
C ARG A 152 -9.82 -4.89 0.25
N GLN A 153 -9.16 -4.16 1.13
CA GLN A 153 -8.09 -4.65 2.00
C GLN A 153 -6.97 -5.35 1.24
N LEU A 154 -6.55 -4.74 0.11
CA LEU A 154 -5.52 -5.26 -0.77
C LEU A 154 -4.30 -4.34 -0.78
N ALA A 155 -3.11 -4.94 -0.62
CA ALA A 155 -1.85 -4.29 -0.95
C ALA A 155 -1.28 -4.92 -2.22
N VAL A 156 -0.98 -4.09 -3.22
CA VAL A 156 -0.50 -4.55 -4.54
C VAL A 156 0.86 -3.96 -4.83
N ALA A 157 1.79 -4.79 -5.31
CA ALA A 157 3.08 -4.37 -5.83
C ALA A 157 3.20 -4.80 -7.29
N ARG A 158 3.49 -3.84 -8.19
CA ARG A 158 3.57 -4.07 -9.63
C ARG A 158 4.95 -3.75 -10.19
N GLY A 159 5.33 -4.48 -11.25
CA GLY A 159 6.58 -4.29 -11.97
C GLY A 159 7.72 -5.09 -11.36
N GLY A 160 7.74 -6.40 -11.61
CA GLY A 160 8.79 -7.31 -11.13
C GLY A 160 8.91 -7.28 -9.60
N ALA A 161 7.78 -7.31 -8.92
CA ALA A 161 7.68 -7.19 -7.48
C ALA A 161 8.45 -8.29 -6.74
N ILE A 162 9.15 -7.92 -5.68
CA ILE A 162 9.95 -8.83 -4.85
C ILE A 162 9.60 -8.60 -3.38
N ALA A 163 9.13 -9.64 -2.71
CA ALA A 163 8.98 -9.68 -1.26
C ALA A 163 10.07 -10.56 -0.64
N THR A 164 10.86 -9.98 0.25
CA THR A 164 11.97 -10.67 0.94
C THR A 164 11.72 -10.68 2.44
N SER A 165 11.78 -11.86 3.05
CA SER A 165 11.83 -12.07 4.50
C SER A 165 13.09 -12.85 4.85
N GLU A 166 13.39 -13.08 6.15
CA GLU A 166 14.64 -13.73 6.58
C GLU A 166 15.02 -15.00 5.81
N ASN A 167 14.04 -15.87 5.52
CA ASN A 167 14.28 -17.20 4.96
C ASN A 167 13.59 -17.43 3.62
N ARG A 168 12.98 -16.40 3.04
CA ARG A 168 12.16 -16.57 1.85
C ARG A 168 12.17 -15.32 0.96
N ARG A 169 12.23 -15.56 -0.34
CA ARG A 169 12.06 -14.53 -1.36
C ARG A 169 10.95 -14.99 -2.32
N LEU A 170 9.98 -14.14 -2.51
CA LEU A 170 8.91 -14.30 -3.49
C LEU A 170 9.07 -13.20 -4.55
N ARG A 171 9.12 -13.59 -5.81
CA ARG A 171 9.15 -12.68 -6.95
C ARG A 171 7.99 -13.01 -7.88
N ALA A 172 7.38 -11.99 -8.46
CA ALA A 172 6.37 -12.09 -9.54
C ALA A 172 6.30 -10.76 -10.29
N ASP A 173 5.62 -10.70 -11.42
CA ASP A 173 5.33 -9.44 -12.09
C ASP A 173 4.38 -8.59 -11.25
N ILE A 174 3.38 -9.25 -10.61
CA ILE A 174 2.43 -8.62 -9.68
C ILE A 174 2.31 -9.49 -8.42
N LEU A 175 2.39 -8.85 -7.26
CA LEU A 175 2.08 -9.44 -5.96
C LEU A 175 0.89 -8.72 -5.35
N THR A 176 -0.15 -9.46 -4.94
CA THR A 176 -1.32 -8.95 -4.24
C THR A 176 -1.45 -9.61 -2.87
N ALA A 177 -1.35 -8.84 -1.81
CA ALA A 177 -1.56 -9.31 -0.44
C ALA A 177 -2.97 -8.98 0.03
N HIS A 178 -3.71 -10.00 0.48
CA HIS A 178 -5.01 -9.88 1.14
C HIS A 178 -4.80 -9.71 2.64
N ILE A 179 -5.28 -8.59 3.18
CA ILE A 179 -5.07 -8.20 4.57
C ILE A 179 -6.32 -8.50 5.38
N ASP A 180 -6.14 -9.08 6.56
CA ASP A 180 -7.23 -9.27 7.52
C ASP A 180 -7.28 -8.10 8.51
N ASN A 181 -8.39 -7.37 8.53
CA ASN A 181 -8.60 -6.26 9.46
C ASN A 181 -9.12 -6.68 10.84
N GLN A 182 -9.38 -7.97 11.07
CA GLN A 182 -9.86 -8.43 12.38
C GLN A 182 -8.72 -8.38 13.43
N GLY A 183 -8.37 -7.18 13.83
CA GLY A 183 -7.55 -6.87 15.03
C GLY A 183 -6.02 -6.89 14.88
N ARG A 184 -5.40 -7.66 13.98
CA ARG A 184 -3.94 -7.78 13.90
C ARG A 184 -3.30 -7.40 12.57
N GLN A 185 -4.09 -7.07 11.56
CA GLN A 185 -3.57 -6.76 10.21
C GLN A 185 -2.64 -7.84 9.66
N GLU A 186 -3.09 -9.06 9.71
CA GLU A 186 -2.32 -10.19 9.23
C GLU A 186 -2.59 -10.40 7.74
N ILE A 187 -1.56 -10.74 6.98
CA ILE A 187 -1.73 -11.19 5.60
C ILE A 187 -2.33 -12.59 5.64
N LYS A 188 -3.54 -12.73 5.06
CA LYS A 188 -4.23 -14.02 4.91
C LYS A 188 -3.67 -14.82 3.75
N GLN A 189 -3.42 -14.15 2.63
CA GLN A 189 -3.06 -14.74 1.35
C GLN A 189 -2.21 -13.76 0.55
N ILE A 190 -1.32 -14.29 -0.26
CA ILE A 190 -0.59 -13.53 -1.28
C ILE A 190 -0.84 -14.23 -2.61
N ASP A 191 -1.40 -13.51 -3.58
CA ASP A 191 -1.51 -13.93 -4.96
C ASP A 191 -0.32 -13.39 -5.74
N ALA A 192 0.24 -14.21 -6.60
CA ALA A 192 1.38 -13.89 -7.43
C ALA A 192 1.06 -14.21 -8.89
N PHE A 193 1.29 -13.26 -9.78
CA PHE A 193 1.01 -13.39 -11.19
C PHE A 193 2.21 -12.99 -12.03
N GLY A 194 2.52 -13.81 -13.03
CA GLY A 194 3.60 -13.63 -13.99
C GLY A 194 4.97 -13.92 -13.40
N ASN A 195 5.71 -14.82 -14.04
CA ASN A 195 7.11 -15.14 -13.72
C ASN A 195 7.35 -15.44 -12.22
N VAL A 196 6.43 -16.21 -11.61
CA VAL A 196 6.45 -16.48 -10.17
C VAL A 196 7.65 -17.33 -9.78
N VAL A 197 8.42 -16.85 -8.82
CA VAL A 197 9.55 -17.58 -8.21
C VAL A 197 9.47 -17.47 -6.71
N ILE A 198 9.33 -18.59 -6.01
CA ILE A 198 9.48 -18.67 -4.56
C ILE A 198 10.78 -19.39 -4.25
N SER A 199 11.66 -18.76 -3.50
CA SER A 199 12.94 -19.35 -3.10
C SER A 199 13.14 -19.31 -1.60
N THR A 200 13.73 -20.39 -1.10
CA THR A 200 14.27 -20.55 0.26
C THR A 200 15.72 -21.02 0.14
N ARG A 201 16.39 -21.31 1.26
CA ARG A 201 17.75 -21.86 1.24
C ARG A 201 17.86 -23.18 0.44
N ASN A 202 16.80 -24.01 0.45
CA ASN A 202 16.86 -25.38 -0.06
C ASN A 202 15.91 -25.67 -1.22
N ILE A 203 14.95 -24.77 -1.53
CA ILE A 203 13.91 -25.00 -2.51
C ILE A 203 13.77 -23.77 -3.38
N ILE A 204 13.71 -23.98 -4.69
CA ILE A 204 13.28 -22.98 -5.67
C ILE A 204 12.07 -23.55 -6.40
N ALA A 205 10.93 -22.85 -6.33
CA ALA A 205 9.71 -23.22 -7.03
C ALA A 205 9.35 -22.09 -8.01
N ARG A 206 9.02 -22.44 -9.24
CA ARG A 206 8.62 -21.53 -10.32
C ARG A 206 7.28 -21.93 -10.88
N GLY A 207 6.56 -20.97 -11.44
CA GLY A 207 5.28 -21.14 -12.14
C GLY A 207 4.85 -19.81 -12.75
N ASP A 208 3.73 -19.82 -13.49
CA ASP A 208 3.18 -18.59 -14.07
C ASP A 208 2.30 -17.83 -13.06
N GLU A 209 1.62 -18.57 -12.19
CA GLU A 209 0.79 -18.01 -11.13
C GLU A 209 0.94 -18.80 -9.82
N GLY A 210 0.59 -18.18 -8.72
CA GLY A 210 0.67 -18.83 -7.42
C GLY A 210 -0.16 -18.16 -6.35
N VAL A 211 -0.57 -18.96 -5.39
CA VAL A 211 -1.26 -18.53 -4.17
C VAL A 211 -0.46 -19.01 -2.98
N TYR A 212 -0.04 -18.08 -2.12
CA TYR A 212 0.73 -18.40 -0.92
C TYR A 212 -0.03 -18.00 0.35
N ASN A 213 -0.15 -18.95 1.28
CA ASN A 213 -0.73 -18.71 2.59
C ASN A 213 0.40 -18.60 3.65
N PRO A 214 0.62 -17.41 4.23
CA PRO A 214 1.68 -17.20 5.21
C PRO A 214 1.51 -17.98 6.52
N LYS A 215 0.25 -18.23 6.96
CA LYS A 215 -0.04 -18.96 8.21
C LYS A 215 0.35 -20.42 8.12
N THR A 216 0.02 -21.08 7.01
CA THR A 216 0.33 -22.49 6.77
C THR A 216 1.70 -22.71 6.17
N SER A 217 2.30 -21.66 5.57
CA SER A 217 3.51 -21.72 4.76
C SER A 217 3.38 -22.63 3.53
N ILE A 218 2.16 -22.72 2.98
CA ILE A 218 1.86 -23.50 1.79
C ILE A 218 1.68 -22.55 0.61
N ALA A 219 2.30 -22.89 -0.52
CA ALA A 219 2.03 -22.27 -1.80
C ALA A 219 1.50 -23.32 -2.79
N THR A 220 0.50 -22.92 -3.56
CA THR A 220 0.07 -23.61 -4.77
C THR A 220 0.56 -22.81 -5.96
N LEU A 221 1.27 -23.45 -6.86
CA LEU A 221 1.79 -22.86 -8.10
C LEU A 221 1.19 -23.58 -9.28
N CYS A 222 0.86 -22.85 -10.34
CA CYS A 222 0.38 -23.39 -11.61
C CYS A 222 1.08 -22.70 -12.79
N GLY A 223 0.99 -23.37 -13.96
CA GLY A 223 1.62 -22.91 -15.20
C GLY A 223 3.10 -23.29 -15.27
N GLY A 224 3.40 -24.40 -15.95
CA GLY A 224 4.77 -24.85 -16.19
C GLY A 224 5.61 -24.99 -14.92
N VAL A 225 5.04 -25.57 -13.87
CA VAL A 225 5.66 -25.63 -12.55
C VAL A 225 6.97 -26.41 -12.55
N LYS A 226 8.00 -25.81 -11.97
CA LYS A 226 9.31 -26.40 -11.77
C LYS A 226 9.77 -26.18 -10.33
N ILE A 227 9.98 -27.29 -9.59
CA ILE A 227 10.47 -27.27 -8.22
C ILE A 227 11.84 -27.92 -8.20
N THR A 228 12.85 -27.19 -7.72
CA THR A 228 14.23 -27.67 -7.59
C THR A 228 14.61 -27.72 -6.11
N ARG A 229 15.19 -28.86 -5.68
CA ARG A 229 15.70 -29.08 -4.34
C ARG A 229 17.02 -29.87 -4.41
N GLY A 230 18.14 -29.19 -4.18
CA GLY A 230 19.46 -29.77 -4.48
C GLY A 230 19.52 -30.20 -5.94
N ASP A 231 19.91 -31.47 -6.18
CA ASP A 231 20.00 -32.06 -7.52
C ASP A 231 18.66 -32.61 -8.04
N ASN A 232 17.61 -32.61 -7.23
CA ASN A 232 16.30 -33.14 -7.61
C ASN A 232 15.41 -32.07 -8.20
N GLN A 233 14.68 -32.41 -9.25
CA GLN A 233 13.72 -31.55 -9.91
C GLN A 233 12.39 -32.26 -10.11
N LEU A 234 11.30 -31.54 -9.82
CA LEU A 234 9.93 -31.96 -10.04
C LEU A 234 9.28 -30.97 -11.02
N ASN A 235 8.66 -31.47 -12.10
CA ASN A 235 7.96 -30.66 -13.10
C ASN A 235 6.51 -31.12 -13.22
N GLY A 236 5.60 -30.19 -13.51
CA GLY A 236 4.18 -30.46 -13.69
C GLY A 236 3.38 -29.22 -14.01
N ASP A 237 2.07 -29.36 -14.21
CA ASP A 237 1.20 -28.22 -14.51
C ASP A 237 0.90 -27.41 -13.26
N CYS A 238 0.56 -28.10 -12.15
CA CYS A 238 0.36 -27.48 -10.84
C CYS A 238 1.07 -28.27 -9.74
N ALA A 239 1.51 -27.57 -8.70
CA ALA A 239 2.11 -28.19 -7.52
C ALA A 239 1.77 -27.43 -6.24
N GLU A 240 1.70 -28.16 -5.14
CA GLU A 240 1.67 -27.62 -3.79
C GLU A 240 3.03 -27.79 -3.14
N VAL A 241 3.52 -26.72 -2.51
CA VAL A 241 4.79 -26.70 -1.80
C VAL A 241 4.56 -26.23 -0.36
N ASN A 242 4.87 -27.07 0.61
CA ASN A 242 4.88 -26.69 2.01
C ASN A 242 6.30 -26.29 2.40
N PHE A 243 6.53 -24.99 2.53
CA PHE A 243 7.85 -24.43 2.84
C PHE A 243 8.29 -24.62 4.31
N ARG A 244 7.38 -25.07 5.19
CA ARG A 244 7.72 -25.38 6.58
C ARG A 244 8.29 -26.81 6.70
N SER A 245 7.61 -27.77 6.07
CA SER A 245 8.02 -29.18 6.09
C SER A 245 8.96 -29.58 4.96
N GLY A 246 9.08 -28.74 3.92
CA GLY A 246 9.84 -29.05 2.71
C GLY A 246 9.14 -30.06 1.78
N LYS A 247 7.90 -30.49 2.08
CA LYS A 247 7.16 -31.43 1.23
C LYS A 247 6.61 -30.71 0.01
N SER A 248 6.72 -31.38 -1.15
CA SER A 248 6.13 -30.91 -2.42
C SER A 248 5.36 -32.05 -3.07
N ARG A 249 4.23 -31.73 -3.68
CA ARG A 249 3.42 -32.71 -4.45
C ARG A 249 2.90 -32.06 -5.73
N LEU A 250 2.86 -32.83 -6.81
CA LEU A 250 2.14 -32.44 -8.01
C LEU A 250 0.64 -32.56 -7.74
N ILE A 251 -0.11 -31.60 -8.26
CA ILE A 251 -1.55 -31.63 -8.30
C ILE A 251 -1.91 -31.83 -9.77
N GLY A 252 -2.77 -32.82 -10.07
CA GLY A 252 -3.23 -33.04 -11.44
C GLY A 252 -3.90 -31.77 -11.98
N GLY A 253 -3.42 -31.29 -13.13
CA GLY A 253 -4.07 -30.21 -13.85
C GLY A 253 -5.51 -30.61 -14.16
N ARG A 254 -6.47 -29.71 -13.96
CA ARG A 254 -7.81 -29.91 -14.53
C ARG A 254 -7.61 -29.96 -16.03
N SER A 255 -7.88 -31.13 -16.63
CA SER A 255 -8.07 -31.22 -18.09
C SER A 255 -9.13 -30.18 -18.46
N ARG A 256 -8.77 -29.25 -19.33
CA ARG A 256 -9.72 -28.36 -20.00
C ARG A 256 -10.55 -29.12 -21.00
#